data_9ede1367111b4b8034645e89fcdf5a92
#
_entry.id   9ede1367111b4b8034645e89fcdf5a92
#
_cell.length_a   1.000
_cell.length_b   1.000
_cell.length_c   1.000
_cell.angle_alpha   90.00
_cell.angle_beta   90.00
_cell.angle_gamma   90.00
#
_symmetry.space_group_name_H-M   'P 1'
#
loop_
_entity.id
_entity.type
_entity.pdbx_description
1 polymer ?
#
loop_
_entity_poly.entity_id
_entity_poly.type
_entity_poly.pdbx_seq_one_letter_code
_entity_poly.pdbx_strand_id
1 'polypeptide(L)'
;MLKTFLVEDEVVIREMIKKMIPWEQYGFELAGEASDGEMALPLILKSKPDLLITDIKMPFMDGLTLCKLVKKELPDIKIVILSGYDDFNYAKQAINIGVEDYLLKPITKNAFIERLEEIHNRYEHEKTQKEYYEKFKLEMQEYELSLIHISEPTRRT
;
A
#
# COMPACT_ATOMS: atom_id res chain seq x y z
N MET A 1 8.28 -4.10 9.77
CA MET A 1 7.01 -4.72 9.36
C MET A 1 6.14 -3.75 8.60
N LEU A 2 5.38 -4.26 7.65
CA LEU A 2 4.42 -3.45 6.89
C LEU A 2 3.16 -3.19 7.73
N LYS A 3 2.86 -1.93 7.96
CA LYS A 3 1.67 -1.53 8.69
C LYS A 3 0.44 -1.73 7.82
N THR A 4 -0.54 -2.46 8.32
CA THR A 4 -1.75 -2.82 7.58
C THR A 4 -2.98 -2.25 8.26
N PHE A 5 -3.86 -1.66 7.46
CA PHE A 5 -5.15 -1.16 7.92
C PHE A 5 -6.26 -1.96 7.26
N LEU A 6 -7.22 -2.44 8.05
CA LEU A 6 -8.32 -3.28 7.58
C LEU A 6 -9.65 -2.56 7.71
N VAL A 7 -10.39 -2.46 6.59
CA VAL A 7 -11.72 -1.86 6.57
C VAL A 7 -12.73 -2.89 6.10
N GLU A 8 -13.65 -3.27 6.97
CA GLU A 8 -14.68 -4.25 6.72
C GLU A 8 -15.88 -3.93 7.60
N ASP A 9 -17.07 -3.78 7.03
CA ASP A 9 -18.27 -3.40 7.78
C ASP A 9 -18.86 -4.54 8.59
N GLU A 10 -18.67 -5.79 8.18
CA GLU A 10 -19.16 -6.96 8.91
C GLU A 10 -18.17 -7.38 9.99
N VAL A 11 -18.60 -7.26 11.25
CA VAL A 11 -17.74 -7.57 12.42
C VAL A 11 -17.22 -9.00 12.37
N VAL A 12 -18.07 -9.96 12.01
CA VAL A 12 -17.71 -11.38 11.98
C VAL A 12 -16.60 -11.62 10.94
N ILE A 13 -16.74 -11.05 9.76
CA ILE A 13 -15.75 -11.20 8.70
C ILE A 13 -14.46 -10.49 9.07
N ARG A 14 -14.55 -9.28 9.63
CA ARG A 14 -13.36 -8.53 10.06
C ARG A 14 -12.56 -9.30 11.12
N GLU A 15 -13.23 -9.82 12.12
CA GLU A 15 -12.58 -10.64 13.16
C GLU A 15 -11.98 -11.92 12.59
N MET A 16 -12.68 -12.56 11.65
CA MET A 16 -12.21 -13.77 10.99
C MET A 16 -10.89 -13.48 10.23
N ILE A 17 -10.85 -12.41 9.45
CA ILE A 17 -9.65 -12.02 8.69
C ILE A 17 -8.49 -11.73 9.63
N LYS A 18 -8.75 -10.99 10.72
CA LYS A 18 -7.72 -10.68 11.71
C LYS A 18 -7.09 -11.92 12.34
N LYS A 19 -7.91 -12.91 12.65
CA LYS A 19 -7.48 -14.14 13.32
C LYS A 19 -6.93 -15.20 12.37
N MET A 20 -7.41 -15.20 11.13
CA MET A 20 -7.05 -16.21 10.13
C MET A 20 -5.59 -16.14 9.74
N ILE A 21 -5.02 -14.95 9.70
CA ILE A 21 -3.68 -14.70 9.19
C ILE A 21 -2.70 -14.48 10.34
N PRO A 22 -1.59 -15.21 10.39
CA PRO A 22 -0.48 -14.87 11.31
C PRO A 22 0.36 -13.74 10.72
N TRP A 23 -0.15 -12.53 10.80
CA TRP A 23 0.37 -11.34 10.12
C TRP A 23 1.87 -11.12 10.33
N GLU A 24 2.31 -11.20 11.58
CA GLU A 24 3.72 -10.95 11.92
C GLU A 24 4.66 -11.95 11.26
N GLN A 25 4.21 -13.19 11.12
CA GLN A 25 5.00 -14.25 10.47
C GLN A 25 5.32 -13.90 9.01
N TYR A 26 4.45 -13.14 8.35
CA TYR A 26 4.60 -12.77 6.94
C TYR A 26 5.07 -11.33 6.75
N GLY A 27 5.51 -10.68 7.81
CA GLY A 27 6.08 -9.34 7.74
C GLY A 27 5.08 -8.20 7.81
N PHE A 28 3.87 -8.44 8.32
CA PHE A 28 2.82 -7.44 8.47
C PHE A 28 2.43 -7.26 9.92
N GLU A 29 1.94 -6.06 10.26
CA GLU A 29 1.30 -5.82 11.54
C GLU A 29 -0.03 -5.10 11.30
N LEU A 30 -1.07 -5.49 12.04
CA LEU A 30 -2.35 -4.81 12.00
C LEU A 30 -2.25 -3.53 12.81
N ALA A 31 -2.17 -2.40 12.12
CA ALA A 31 -2.02 -1.09 12.74
C ALA A 31 -3.35 -0.41 13.05
N GLY A 32 -4.43 -0.86 12.42
CA GLY A 32 -5.76 -0.31 12.68
C GLY A 32 -6.84 -1.00 11.90
N GLU A 33 -8.08 -0.70 12.27
CA GLU A 33 -9.27 -1.22 11.60
C GLU A 33 -10.41 -0.22 11.70
N ALA A 34 -11.36 -0.34 10.79
CA ALA A 34 -12.57 0.45 10.79
C ALA A 34 -13.72 -0.32 10.14
N SER A 35 -14.95 0.08 10.43
CA SER A 35 -16.16 -0.57 9.93
C SER A 35 -16.72 0.08 8.66
N ASP A 36 -16.24 1.25 8.28
CA ASP A 36 -16.65 1.95 7.06
C ASP A 36 -15.57 2.90 6.58
N GLY A 37 -15.74 3.40 5.35
CA GLY A 37 -14.75 4.27 4.73
C GLY A 37 -14.66 5.66 5.36
N GLU A 38 -15.79 6.18 5.86
CA GLU A 38 -15.81 7.50 6.47
C GLU A 38 -15.04 7.52 7.79
N MET A 39 -15.18 6.49 8.61
CA MET A 39 -14.39 6.33 9.83
C MET A 39 -12.92 6.02 9.51
N ALA A 40 -12.70 5.23 8.47
CA ALA A 40 -11.35 4.77 8.12
C ALA A 40 -10.45 5.90 7.62
N LEU A 41 -10.98 6.79 6.80
CA LEU A 41 -10.18 7.79 6.10
C LEU A 41 -9.28 8.62 7.02
N PRO A 42 -9.79 9.30 8.08
CA PRO A 42 -8.91 10.08 8.95
C PRO A 42 -7.90 9.22 9.71
N LEU A 43 -8.28 8.00 10.07
CA LEU A 43 -7.37 7.07 10.77
C LEU A 43 -6.23 6.62 9.84
N ILE A 44 -6.55 6.34 8.59
CA ILE A 44 -5.56 5.94 7.58
C ILE A 44 -4.59 7.10 7.32
N LEU A 45 -5.09 8.30 7.12
CA LEU A 45 -4.24 9.46 6.85
C LEU A 45 -3.32 9.79 8.03
N LYS A 46 -3.78 9.54 9.25
CA LYS A 46 -2.99 9.76 10.45
C LYS A 46 -1.92 8.69 10.64
N SER A 47 -2.29 7.41 10.50
CA SER A 47 -1.39 6.29 10.76
C SER A 47 -0.45 5.98 9.60
N LYS A 48 -0.80 6.39 8.38
CA LYS A 48 -0.02 6.18 7.15
C LYS A 48 0.42 4.73 6.98
N PRO A 49 -0.54 3.78 6.85
CA PRO A 49 -0.18 2.38 6.68
C PRO A 49 0.50 2.13 5.33
N ASP A 50 1.20 1.03 5.24
CA ASP A 50 1.83 0.57 3.98
C ASP A 50 0.84 -0.20 3.11
N LEU A 51 -0.11 -0.86 3.74
CA LEU A 51 -1.13 -1.69 3.09
C LEU A 51 -2.52 -1.37 3.62
N LEU A 52 -3.44 -1.15 2.70
CA LEU A 52 -4.87 -1.03 3.01
C LEU A 52 -5.60 -2.22 2.43
N ILE A 53 -6.35 -2.93 3.27
CA ILE A 53 -7.25 -4.00 2.84
C ILE A 53 -8.67 -3.51 3.11
N THR A 54 -9.50 -3.45 2.08
CA THR A 54 -10.85 -2.90 2.21
C THR A 54 -11.87 -3.67 1.40
N ASP A 55 -13.10 -3.72 1.91
CA ASP A 55 -14.27 -4.13 1.13
C ASP A 55 -14.74 -2.97 0.25
N ILE A 56 -15.62 -3.25 -0.71
CA ILE A 56 -16.20 -2.24 -1.60
C ILE A 56 -17.49 -1.68 -1.01
N LYS A 57 -18.48 -2.52 -0.79
CA LYS A 57 -19.80 -2.06 -0.33
C LYS A 57 -19.83 -1.92 1.17
N MET A 58 -19.80 -0.68 1.61
CA MET A 58 -19.85 -0.29 3.01
C MET A 58 -20.78 0.92 3.17
N PRO A 59 -21.37 1.11 4.36
CA PRO A 59 -22.20 2.30 4.60
C PRO A 59 -21.37 3.58 4.55
N PHE A 60 -22.01 4.68 4.20
CA PHE A 60 -21.48 6.05 4.15
C PHE A 60 -20.48 6.30 3.03
N MET A 61 -19.39 5.58 2.99
CA MET A 61 -18.37 5.71 1.93
C MET A 61 -17.96 4.30 1.48
N ASP A 62 -18.12 4.00 0.20
CA ASP A 62 -17.68 2.71 -0.33
C ASP A 62 -16.15 2.60 -0.43
N GLY A 63 -15.67 1.37 -0.63
CA GLY A 63 -14.24 1.11 -0.68
C GLY A 63 -13.52 1.74 -1.86
N LEU A 64 -14.19 1.89 -3.01
CA LEU A 64 -13.57 2.51 -4.18
C LEU A 64 -13.35 4.01 -3.95
N THR A 65 -14.31 4.69 -3.37
CA THR A 65 -14.17 6.10 -2.99
C THR A 65 -13.07 6.27 -1.97
N LEU A 66 -13.04 5.41 -0.95
CA LEU A 66 -11.98 5.41 0.05
C LEU A 66 -10.60 5.25 -0.61
N CYS A 67 -10.46 4.30 -1.50
CA CYS A 67 -9.20 4.05 -2.21
C CYS A 67 -8.74 5.26 -3.02
N LYS A 68 -9.66 5.92 -3.73
CA LYS A 68 -9.34 7.14 -4.48
C LYS A 68 -8.78 8.22 -3.59
N LEU A 69 -9.45 8.48 -2.46
CA LEU A 69 -9.04 9.52 -1.52
C LEU A 69 -7.72 9.18 -0.85
N VAL A 70 -7.55 7.93 -0.45
CA VAL A 70 -6.30 7.47 0.18
C VAL A 70 -5.13 7.54 -0.79
N LYS A 71 -5.29 7.10 -2.02
CA LYS A 71 -4.23 7.17 -3.05
C LYS A 71 -3.81 8.60 -3.37
N LYS A 72 -4.75 9.53 -3.31
CA LYS A 72 -4.45 10.94 -3.54
C LYS A 72 -3.48 11.49 -2.49
N GLU A 73 -3.70 11.13 -1.23
CA GLU A 73 -2.88 11.61 -0.11
C GLU A 73 -1.66 10.74 0.18
N LEU A 74 -1.75 9.45 -0.11
CA LEU A 74 -0.68 8.46 0.13
C LEU A 74 -0.43 7.68 -1.16
N PRO A 75 0.25 8.27 -2.16
CA PRO A 75 0.40 7.65 -3.48
C PRO A 75 1.10 6.29 -3.50
N ASP A 76 1.96 6.04 -2.51
CA ASP A 76 2.75 4.81 -2.45
C ASP A 76 2.06 3.67 -1.69
N ILE A 77 0.89 3.92 -1.12
CA ILE A 77 0.18 2.89 -0.37
C ILE A 77 -0.22 1.72 -1.29
N LYS A 78 -0.06 0.51 -0.79
CA LYS A 78 -0.56 -0.70 -1.47
C LYS A 78 -1.99 -0.95 -1.02
N ILE A 79 -2.87 -1.27 -1.96
CA ILE A 79 -4.29 -1.50 -1.67
C ILE A 79 -4.71 -2.86 -2.19
N VAL A 80 -5.38 -3.63 -1.34
CA VAL A 80 -6.04 -4.89 -1.71
C VAL A 80 -7.52 -4.74 -1.44
N ILE A 81 -8.34 -5.03 -2.43
CA ILE A 81 -9.78 -5.04 -2.30
C ILE A 81 -10.27 -6.47 -2.09
N LEU A 82 -11.05 -6.69 -1.04
CA LEU A 82 -11.75 -7.95 -0.80
C LEU A 82 -13.23 -7.71 -1.04
N SER A 83 -13.81 -8.37 -2.01
CA SER A 83 -15.22 -8.14 -2.35
C SER A 83 -15.97 -9.44 -2.58
N GLY A 84 -17.24 -9.46 -2.18
CA GLY A 84 -18.17 -10.52 -2.52
C GLY A 84 -18.79 -10.38 -3.90
N TYR A 85 -18.42 -9.34 -4.62
CA TYR A 85 -19.03 -9.00 -5.92
C TYR A 85 -18.07 -9.21 -7.06
N ASP A 86 -18.43 -10.13 -7.96
CA ASP A 86 -17.73 -10.33 -9.22
C ASP A 86 -18.34 -9.37 -10.25
N ASP A 87 -18.02 -8.09 -10.11
CA ASP A 87 -18.52 -7.05 -10.98
C ASP A 87 -17.35 -6.46 -11.77
N PHE A 88 -17.46 -6.59 -13.09
CA PHE A 88 -16.44 -6.07 -14.02
C PHE A 88 -16.21 -4.57 -13.83
N ASN A 89 -17.26 -3.81 -13.57
CA ASN A 89 -17.13 -2.36 -13.40
C ASN A 89 -16.35 -2.00 -12.15
N TYR A 90 -16.55 -2.73 -11.05
CA TYR A 90 -15.76 -2.53 -9.83
C TYR A 90 -14.29 -2.86 -10.05
N ALA A 91 -14.01 -3.99 -10.68
CA ALA A 91 -12.65 -4.40 -10.98
C ALA A 91 -11.95 -3.38 -11.90
N LYS A 92 -12.65 -2.89 -12.92
CA LYS A 92 -12.13 -1.87 -13.83
C LYS A 92 -11.79 -0.57 -13.11
N GLN A 93 -12.69 -0.10 -12.24
CA GLN A 93 -12.45 1.09 -11.43
C GLN A 93 -11.26 0.90 -10.49
N ALA A 94 -11.14 -0.28 -9.89
CA ALA A 94 -10.02 -0.62 -9.01
C ALA A 94 -8.68 -0.55 -9.76
N ILE A 95 -8.62 -1.09 -10.96
CA ILE A 95 -7.43 -1.01 -11.81
C ILE A 95 -7.07 0.44 -12.09
N ASN A 96 -8.04 1.27 -12.43
CA ASN A 96 -7.82 2.69 -12.72
C ASN A 96 -7.32 3.48 -11.50
N ILE A 97 -7.71 3.07 -10.30
CA ILE A 97 -7.24 3.67 -9.05
C ILE A 97 -5.80 3.25 -8.76
N GLY A 98 -5.38 2.10 -9.26
CA GLY A 98 -4.05 1.56 -9.02
C GLY A 98 -3.97 0.67 -7.79
N VAL A 99 -5.00 -0.16 -7.55
CA VAL A 99 -4.94 -1.15 -6.46
C VAL A 99 -4.00 -2.30 -6.84
N GLU A 100 -3.37 -2.89 -5.83
CA GLU A 100 -2.45 -4.02 -6.05
C GLU A 100 -3.18 -5.30 -6.42
N ASP A 101 -4.32 -5.55 -5.79
CA ASP A 101 -5.07 -6.77 -6.02
C ASP A 101 -6.55 -6.57 -5.73
N TYR A 102 -7.37 -7.38 -6.41
CA TYR A 102 -8.81 -7.41 -6.24
C TYR A 102 -9.22 -8.86 -6.05
N LEU A 103 -9.57 -9.23 -4.82
CA LEU A 103 -9.84 -10.61 -4.44
C LEU A 103 -11.32 -10.82 -4.16
N LEU A 104 -11.85 -11.93 -4.65
CA LEU A 104 -13.25 -12.29 -4.44
C LEU A 104 -13.42 -13.13 -3.17
N LYS A 105 -14.42 -12.78 -2.37
CA LYS A 105 -14.83 -13.58 -1.21
C LYS A 105 -15.65 -14.79 -1.67
N PRO A 106 -15.60 -15.94 -0.98
CA PRO A 106 -14.74 -16.22 0.15
C PRO A 106 -13.31 -16.55 -0.29
N ILE A 107 -12.33 -15.99 0.39
CA ILE A 107 -10.92 -16.29 0.10
C ILE A 107 -10.39 -17.25 1.17
N THR A 108 -9.64 -18.26 0.75
CA THR A 108 -9.02 -19.20 1.68
C THR A 108 -7.81 -18.56 2.37
N LYS A 109 -7.47 -19.09 3.56
CA LYS A 109 -6.30 -18.67 4.30
C LYS A 109 -5.04 -18.73 3.43
N ASN A 110 -4.84 -19.86 2.75
CA ASN A 110 -3.64 -20.09 1.95
C ASN A 110 -3.56 -19.13 0.75
N ALA A 111 -4.69 -18.88 0.08
CA ALA A 111 -4.73 -17.93 -1.04
C ALA A 111 -4.44 -16.50 -0.57
N PHE A 112 -4.96 -16.12 0.59
CA PHE A 112 -4.72 -14.80 1.16
C PHE A 112 -3.24 -14.63 1.53
N ILE A 113 -2.66 -15.61 2.20
CA ILE A 113 -1.24 -15.61 2.58
C ILE A 113 -0.36 -15.50 1.34
N GLU A 114 -0.66 -16.26 0.30
CA GLU A 114 0.08 -16.21 -0.96
C GLU A 114 0.09 -14.80 -1.55
N ARG A 115 -1.04 -14.11 -1.54
CA ARG A 115 -1.14 -12.73 -2.02
C ARG A 115 -0.36 -11.77 -1.14
N LEU A 116 -0.42 -11.94 0.16
CA LEU A 116 0.36 -11.11 1.09
C LEU A 116 1.86 -11.29 0.88
N GLU A 117 2.32 -12.51 0.66
CA GLU A 117 3.73 -12.77 0.37
C GLU A 117 4.17 -12.09 -0.92
N GLU A 118 3.35 -12.14 -1.96
CA GLU A 118 3.64 -11.45 -3.23
C GLU A 118 3.73 -9.93 -3.04
N ILE A 119 2.83 -9.36 -2.25
CA ILE A 119 2.83 -7.93 -1.97
C ILE A 119 4.07 -7.54 -1.17
N HIS A 120 4.42 -8.34 -0.16
CA HIS A 120 5.61 -8.10 0.64
C HIS A 120 6.88 -8.14 -0.21
N ASN A 121 7.00 -9.13 -1.07
CA ASN A 121 8.15 -9.26 -1.96
C ASN A 121 8.25 -8.09 -2.94
N ARG A 122 7.13 -7.64 -3.51
CA ARG A 122 7.11 -6.46 -4.38
C ARG A 122 7.52 -5.19 -3.63
N TYR A 123 7.01 -5.03 -2.42
CA TYR A 123 7.36 -3.88 -1.59
C TYR A 123 8.86 -3.83 -1.29
N GLU A 124 9.44 -4.96 -0.88
CA GLU A 124 10.87 -5.05 -0.59
C GLU A 124 11.71 -4.78 -1.83
N HIS A 125 11.30 -5.30 -2.98
CA HIS A 125 12.00 -5.07 -4.25
C HIS A 125 11.96 -3.60 -4.65
N GLU A 126 10.80 -2.96 -4.59
CA GLU A 126 10.65 -1.54 -4.90
C GLU A 126 11.45 -0.66 -3.95
N LYS A 127 11.45 -0.99 -2.67
CA LYS A 127 12.23 -0.29 -1.65
C LYS A 127 13.72 -0.37 -1.94
N THR A 128 14.22 -1.55 -2.26
CA THR A 128 15.62 -1.78 -2.60
C THR A 128 16.02 -1.00 -3.84
N GLN A 129 15.20 -1.01 -4.89
CA GLN A 129 15.45 -0.25 -6.11
C GLN A 129 15.47 1.25 -5.85
N LYS A 130 14.55 1.74 -5.03
CA LYS A 130 14.48 3.16 -4.69
C LYS A 130 15.72 3.61 -3.91
N GLU A 131 16.14 2.83 -2.93
CA GLU A 131 17.34 3.09 -2.15
C GLU A 131 18.58 3.09 -3.03
N TYR A 132 18.70 2.14 -3.95
CA TYR A 132 19.79 2.06 -4.91
C TYR A 132 19.83 3.29 -5.82
N TYR A 133 18.67 3.69 -6.34
CA TYR A 133 18.55 4.86 -7.21
C TYR A 133 18.95 6.14 -6.49
N GLU A 134 18.48 6.33 -5.26
CA GLU A 134 18.83 7.50 -4.45
C GLU A 134 20.32 7.56 -4.15
N LYS A 135 20.92 6.43 -3.82
CA LYS A 135 22.37 6.33 -3.61
C LYS A 135 23.14 6.70 -4.88
N PHE A 136 22.75 6.14 -6.00
CA PHE A 136 23.36 6.45 -7.30
C PHE A 136 23.26 7.94 -7.63
N LYS A 137 22.10 8.54 -7.39
CA LYS A 137 21.86 9.96 -7.61
C LYS A 137 22.78 10.82 -6.76
N LEU A 138 22.98 10.48 -5.50
CA LEU A 138 23.89 11.20 -4.61
C LEU A 138 25.33 11.07 -5.08
N GLU A 139 25.76 9.89 -5.47
CA GLU A 139 27.12 9.66 -5.99
C GLU A 139 27.36 10.48 -7.27
N MET A 140 26.36 10.55 -8.15
CA MET A 140 26.46 11.36 -9.36
C MET A 140 26.55 12.86 -9.05
N GLN A 141 25.83 13.34 -8.06
CA GLN A 141 25.89 14.74 -7.62
C GLN A 141 27.27 15.07 -7.07
N GLU A 142 27.86 14.20 -6.27
CA GLU A 142 29.21 14.36 -5.75
C GLU A 142 30.24 14.39 -6.87
N TYR A 143 30.08 13.53 -7.87
CA TYR A 143 30.95 13.50 -9.05
C TYR A 143 30.88 14.81 -9.83
N GLU A 144 29.69 15.35 -10.06
CA GLU A 144 29.49 16.62 -10.74
C GLU A 144 30.15 17.77 -9.99
N LEU A 145 30.00 17.81 -8.68
CA LEU A 145 30.64 18.82 -7.84
C LEU A 145 32.18 18.73 -7.93
N SER A 146 32.71 17.52 -7.95
CA SER A 146 34.13 17.26 -8.10
C SER A 146 34.64 17.80 -9.44
N LEU A 147 33.91 17.58 -10.52
CA LEU A 147 34.28 18.10 -11.86
C LEU A 147 34.27 19.62 -11.91
N ILE A 148 33.26 20.25 -11.31
CA ILE A 148 33.18 21.72 -11.24
C ILE A 148 34.36 22.26 -10.47
N HIS A 149 34.72 21.64 -9.36
CA HIS A 149 35.87 22.05 -8.55
C HIS A 149 37.19 21.93 -9.31
N ILE A 150 37.37 20.88 -10.07
CA ILE A 150 38.57 20.66 -10.90
C ILE A 150 38.63 21.70 -12.01
N SER A 151 37.52 22.08 -12.60
CA SER A 151 37.48 23.01 -13.73
C SER A 151 37.61 24.47 -13.34
N GLU A 152 37.57 24.83 -12.05
CA GLU A 152 37.65 26.20 -11.57
C GLU A 152 39.02 26.72 -11.14
N PRO A 153 40.07 25.93 -11.02
CA PRO A 153 41.37 26.44 -10.52
C PRO A 153 41.96 27.56 -11.36
N THR A 154 41.58 27.68 -12.61
CA THR A 154 42.05 28.70 -13.54
C THR A 154 41.47 30.10 -13.25
N ARG A 155 40.50 30.22 -12.39
CA ARG A 155 39.94 31.50 -11.98
C ARG A 155 40.82 32.22 -10.96
N ARG A 156 41.79 31.55 -10.45
CA ARG A 156 42.76 32.14 -9.53
C ARG A 156 43.81 32.92 -10.30
N THR A 157 43.92 34.14 -10.01
CA THR A 157 44.93 35.00 -10.55
C THR A 157 45.95 35.38 -9.50
#